data_2b5b43df1003afa105f1453944470d25
#
_entry.id   2b5b43df1003afa105f1453944470d25
#
_cell.length_a   1.000
_cell.length_b   1.000
_cell.length_c   1.000
_cell.angle_alpha   90.00
_cell.angle_beta   90.00
_cell.angle_gamma   90.00
#
_symmetry.space_group_name_H-M   'P 1'
#
loop_
_entity.id
_entity.type
_entity.pdbx_description
1 polymer ?
#
loop_
_entity_poly.entity_id
_entity_poly.type
_entity_poly.pdbx_seq_one_letter_code
_entity_poly.pdbx_strand_id
1 'polypeptide(L)'
;MNVAKCRLSEGELNLINMQVAQGLVPVGVDLAARVFQVCYYDLDKKVVKNFQLTREKFFDFLRNPPFEQKMLVGFEACGACNYCAREIKALGHRYKIMPTKAIKAFLQLAKTDKIDALGIFKGTFTPSINTISARDEQNQTLLNLLGIREQLSKQLVQTGNNQRAMLYELGVVCNEKKTGVDYVIKASEELLEKLKQENSPAYSSVEVGLEALRSNVRNIEAQIKNIEQYLLDYAKNNEDCKNLMSIPGIGALSAVILHAVMGDVNSYPSSRHFAAFAGFAPRVSGSGGKVTVGEIVKTGNRHLKKVLYMCAVARLSQNKKLDHNSSTRISELLGDETTPKKKIICSIANRLARVAWTVVKNKEPFNQDKCRLLSLPTDN
;
A
#
# COMPACT_ATOMS: atom_id res chain seq x y z
N MET A 1 10.44 25.24 -25.44
CA MET A 1 11.65 24.49 -25.87
C MET A 1 11.21 23.41 -26.86
N ASN A 2 11.73 23.41 -28.08
CA ASN A 2 11.28 22.45 -29.10
C ASN A 2 11.92 21.09 -28.81
N VAL A 3 11.16 20.10 -28.34
CA VAL A 3 11.62 18.75 -27.94
C VAL A 3 12.31 18.01 -29.08
N ALA A 4 12.06 18.44 -30.34
CA ALA A 4 12.76 17.95 -31.53
C ALA A 4 14.28 18.27 -31.55
N LYS A 5 14.81 19.11 -30.65
CA LYS A 5 16.23 19.41 -30.51
C LYS A 5 16.88 18.77 -29.27
N CYS A 6 16.18 17.85 -28.57
CA CYS A 6 16.78 17.13 -27.44
C CYS A 6 17.80 16.13 -27.99
N ARG A 7 19.08 16.46 -27.92
CA ARG A 7 20.19 15.54 -28.26
C ARG A 7 20.43 14.66 -27.03
N LEU A 8 20.39 13.35 -27.26
CA LEU A 8 20.85 12.39 -26.27
C LEU A 8 22.38 12.46 -26.18
N SER A 9 22.94 12.29 -25.00
CA SER A 9 24.38 12.17 -24.81
C SER A 9 24.89 10.85 -25.39
N GLU A 10 26.18 10.77 -25.67
CA GLU A 10 26.83 9.55 -26.14
C GLU A 10 26.62 8.36 -25.19
N GLY A 11 26.69 8.62 -23.86
CA GLY A 11 26.38 7.63 -22.83
C GLY A 11 24.93 7.14 -22.87
N GLU A 12 23.96 8.03 -23.10
CA GLU A 12 22.54 7.65 -23.24
C GLU A 12 22.31 6.81 -24.50
N LEU A 13 22.95 7.14 -25.62
CA LEU A 13 22.89 6.36 -26.85
C LEU A 13 23.49 4.96 -26.66
N ASN A 14 24.61 4.84 -25.97
CA ASN A 14 25.22 3.55 -25.65
C ASN A 14 24.28 2.68 -24.80
N LEU A 15 23.60 3.24 -23.81
CA LEU A 15 22.61 2.49 -23.00
C LEU A 15 21.42 2.02 -23.86
N ILE A 16 20.93 2.85 -24.78
CA ILE A 16 19.86 2.46 -25.71
C ILE A 16 20.34 1.31 -26.59
N ASN A 17 21.54 1.43 -27.20
CA ASN A 17 22.10 0.39 -28.05
C ASN A 17 22.30 -0.94 -27.31
N MET A 18 22.68 -0.90 -26.02
CA MET A 18 22.74 -2.11 -25.18
C MET A 18 21.38 -2.79 -25.02
N GLN A 19 20.29 -2.02 -24.84
CA GLN A 19 18.93 -2.58 -24.78
C GLN A 19 18.51 -3.17 -26.14
N VAL A 20 18.80 -2.47 -27.23
CA VAL A 20 18.49 -2.92 -28.59
C VAL A 20 19.26 -4.20 -28.95
N ALA A 21 20.51 -4.32 -28.53
CA ALA A 21 21.29 -5.56 -28.69
C ALA A 21 20.68 -6.74 -27.90
N GLN A 22 19.89 -6.49 -26.88
CA GLN A 22 19.10 -7.48 -26.14
C GLN A 22 17.70 -7.72 -26.77
N GLY A 23 17.43 -7.16 -27.94
CA GLY A 23 16.14 -7.27 -28.64
C GLY A 23 15.03 -6.40 -28.03
N LEU A 24 15.38 -5.32 -27.31
CA LEU A 24 14.42 -4.45 -26.63
C LEU A 24 14.59 -2.99 -27.06
N VAL A 25 13.54 -2.36 -27.58
CA VAL A 25 13.50 -0.92 -27.83
C VAL A 25 12.91 -0.21 -26.63
N PRO A 26 13.67 0.69 -25.96
CA PRO A 26 13.15 1.46 -24.85
C PRO A 26 12.08 2.48 -25.31
N VAL A 27 10.95 2.52 -24.60
CA VAL A 27 9.85 3.46 -24.82
C VAL A 27 9.41 4.03 -23.49
N GLY A 28 9.45 5.34 -23.32
CA GLY A 28 8.94 6.04 -22.15
C GLY A 28 7.51 6.50 -22.40
N VAL A 29 6.62 6.30 -21.41
CA VAL A 29 5.21 6.68 -21.53
C VAL A 29 4.75 7.40 -20.28
N ASP A 30 4.32 8.64 -20.45
CA ASP A 30 3.58 9.33 -19.40
C ASP A 30 2.10 8.98 -19.51
N LEU A 31 1.60 8.26 -18.48
CA LEU A 31 0.26 7.69 -18.44
C LEU A 31 -0.72 8.70 -17.84
N ALA A 32 -1.65 9.19 -18.63
CA ALA A 32 -2.77 10.00 -18.20
C ALA A 32 -4.11 9.24 -18.34
N ALA A 33 -5.22 9.89 -18.02
CA ALA A 33 -6.53 9.23 -18.06
C ALA A 33 -6.98 8.88 -19.49
N ARG A 34 -6.78 9.78 -20.44
CA ARG A 34 -7.29 9.67 -21.83
C ARG A 34 -6.21 9.66 -22.89
N VAL A 35 -5.15 10.42 -22.70
CA VAL A 35 -4.09 10.62 -23.68
C VAL A 35 -2.76 10.32 -23.04
N PHE A 36 -1.96 9.47 -23.70
CA PHE A 36 -0.64 9.09 -23.26
C PHE A 36 0.43 9.84 -24.06
N GLN A 37 1.45 10.35 -23.42
CA GLN A 37 2.60 10.94 -24.08
C GLN A 37 3.68 9.85 -24.25
N VAL A 38 4.03 9.54 -25.49
CA VAL A 38 4.97 8.46 -25.83
C VAL A 38 6.28 9.06 -26.33
N CYS A 39 7.39 8.56 -25.80
CA CYS A 39 8.73 9.00 -26.15
C CYS A 39 9.65 7.81 -26.41
N TYR A 40 10.31 7.76 -27.56
CA TYR A 40 11.33 6.77 -27.90
C TYR A 40 12.38 7.34 -28.84
N TYR A 41 13.50 6.65 -29.02
CA TYR A 41 14.54 6.98 -30.00
C TYR A 41 14.34 6.15 -31.27
N ASP A 42 14.12 6.85 -32.38
CA ASP A 42 14.02 6.24 -33.71
C ASP A 42 15.47 5.97 -34.24
N LEU A 43 15.86 4.71 -34.32
CA LEU A 43 17.22 4.29 -34.62
C LEU A 43 17.58 4.62 -36.08
N ASP A 44 16.62 4.51 -37.01
CA ASP A 44 16.84 4.76 -38.44
C ASP A 44 17.01 6.26 -38.71
N LYS A 45 16.15 7.06 -38.13
CA LYS A 45 16.14 8.52 -38.30
C LYS A 45 17.08 9.25 -37.34
N LYS A 46 17.63 8.55 -36.35
CA LYS A 46 18.52 9.10 -35.29
C LYS A 46 17.92 10.31 -34.57
N VAL A 47 16.62 10.27 -34.25
CA VAL A 47 15.88 11.35 -33.60
C VAL A 47 15.00 10.81 -32.47
N VAL A 48 14.81 11.65 -31.45
CA VAL A 48 13.82 11.37 -30.40
C VAL A 48 12.43 11.70 -30.93
N LYS A 49 11.55 10.70 -30.94
CA LYS A 49 10.12 10.85 -31.20
C LYS A 49 9.39 11.09 -29.88
N ASN A 50 8.51 12.09 -29.88
CA ASN A 50 7.71 12.42 -28.69
C ASN A 50 6.37 12.97 -29.14
N PHE A 51 5.30 12.19 -28.95
CA PHE A 51 3.97 12.45 -29.49
C PHE A 51 2.87 11.92 -28.59
N GLN A 52 1.65 12.35 -28.81
CA GLN A 52 0.49 11.94 -28.04
C GLN A 52 -0.31 10.85 -28.76
N LEU A 53 -0.79 9.87 -27.99
CA LEU A 53 -1.72 8.84 -28.43
C LEU A 53 -2.93 8.78 -27.48
N THR A 54 -4.11 8.57 -28.03
CA THR A 54 -5.24 8.14 -27.20
C THR A 54 -4.94 6.76 -26.62
N ARG A 55 -5.63 6.37 -25.56
CA ARG A 55 -5.45 5.06 -24.93
C ARG A 55 -5.59 3.91 -25.94
N GLU A 56 -6.57 3.95 -26.84
CA GLU A 56 -6.78 2.95 -27.88
C GLU A 56 -5.62 2.89 -28.85
N LYS A 57 -5.22 4.04 -29.42
CA LYS A 57 -4.07 4.15 -30.33
C LYS A 57 -2.75 3.73 -29.70
N PHE A 58 -2.61 3.90 -28.38
CA PHE A 58 -1.43 3.40 -27.69
C PHE A 58 -1.37 1.87 -27.66
N PHE A 59 -2.48 1.19 -27.40
CA PHE A 59 -2.49 -0.28 -27.49
C PHE A 59 -2.36 -0.78 -28.92
N ASP A 60 -2.85 -0.04 -29.92
CA ASP A 60 -2.59 -0.36 -31.34
C ASP A 60 -1.12 -0.18 -31.70
N PHE A 61 -0.46 0.86 -31.20
CA PHE A 61 0.98 1.05 -31.34
C PHE A 61 1.78 -0.10 -30.68
N LEU A 62 1.33 -0.64 -29.57
CA LEU A 62 1.95 -1.82 -28.95
C LEU A 62 1.76 -3.09 -29.78
N ARG A 63 0.61 -3.26 -30.43
CA ARG A 63 0.33 -4.41 -31.30
C ARG A 63 1.11 -4.36 -32.61
N ASN A 64 1.28 -3.14 -33.15
CA ASN A 64 1.91 -2.88 -34.46
C ASN A 64 3.01 -1.82 -34.28
N PRO A 65 4.13 -2.16 -33.63
CA PRO A 65 5.22 -1.21 -33.43
C PRO A 65 5.93 -0.89 -34.77
N PRO A 66 6.51 0.31 -34.91
CA PRO A 66 7.24 0.70 -36.09
C PRO A 66 8.65 0.06 -36.18
N PHE A 67 8.94 -0.97 -35.42
CA PHE A 67 10.19 -1.72 -35.37
C PHE A 67 9.91 -3.19 -35.06
N GLU A 68 10.81 -4.08 -35.45
CA GLU A 68 10.64 -5.53 -35.30
C GLU A 68 10.88 -6.04 -33.86
N GLN A 69 11.69 -5.33 -33.10
CA GLN A 69 12.06 -5.72 -31.74
C GLN A 69 10.90 -5.54 -30.75
N LYS A 70 10.97 -6.29 -29.64
CA LYS A 70 10.08 -6.07 -28.52
C LYS A 70 10.36 -4.73 -27.85
N MET A 71 9.36 -4.17 -27.19
CA MET A 71 9.52 -2.94 -26.42
C MET A 71 9.84 -3.21 -24.94
N LEU A 72 10.67 -2.34 -24.37
CA LEU A 72 10.75 -2.11 -22.92
C LEU A 72 10.00 -0.82 -22.60
N VAL A 73 8.76 -0.93 -22.17
CA VAL A 73 7.89 0.23 -21.93
C VAL A 73 8.03 0.68 -20.46
N GLY A 74 8.62 1.85 -20.29
CA GLY A 74 8.78 2.47 -18.96
C GLY A 74 7.71 3.50 -18.69
N PHE A 75 7.23 3.54 -17.45
CA PHE A 75 6.27 4.54 -16.97
C PHE A 75 6.38 4.74 -15.47
N GLU A 76 5.84 5.87 -15.01
CA GLU A 76 5.80 6.20 -13.58
C GLU A 76 4.74 5.37 -12.84
N ALA A 77 4.99 5.07 -11.56
CA ALA A 77 4.00 4.44 -10.69
C ALA A 77 2.81 5.39 -10.45
N CYS A 78 1.69 5.11 -11.11
CA CYS A 78 0.45 5.87 -11.06
C CYS A 78 -0.77 4.92 -10.95
N GLY A 79 -1.97 5.48 -10.92
CA GLY A 79 -3.21 4.68 -10.79
C GLY A 79 -3.44 3.66 -11.89
N ALA A 80 -2.97 3.92 -13.13
CA ALA A 80 -3.15 3.02 -14.28
C ALA A 80 -2.00 2.02 -14.46
N CYS A 81 -0.88 2.16 -13.74
CA CYS A 81 0.37 1.45 -14.03
C CYS A 81 0.24 -0.08 -14.00
N ASN A 82 -0.51 -0.65 -13.06
CA ASN A 82 -0.68 -2.10 -12.97
C ASN A 82 -1.46 -2.68 -14.15
N TYR A 83 -2.55 -2.01 -14.56
CA TYR A 83 -3.32 -2.39 -15.73
C TYR A 83 -2.46 -2.34 -17.01
N CYS A 84 -1.81 -1.19 -17.26
CA CYS A 84 -0.95 -1.03 -18.44
C CYS A 84 0.17 -2.07 -18.47
N ALA A 85 0.80 -2.36 -17.33
CA ALA A 85 1.85 -3.37 -17.25
C ALA A 85 1.36 -4.78 -17.61
N ARG A 86 0.15 -5.16 -17.18
CA ARG A 86 -0.45 -6.45 -17.55
C ARG A 86 -0.74 -6.54 -19.04
N GLU A 87 -1.35 -5.50 -19.62
CA GLU A 87 -1.61 -5.44 -21.08
C GLU A 87 -0.31 -5.48 -21.90
N ILE A 88 0.70 -4.69 -21.51
CA ILE A 88 2.02 -4.69 -22.18
C ILE A 88 2.63 -6.09 -22.16
N LYS A 89 2.56 -6.77 -20.99
CA LYS A 89 3.07 -8.13 -20.85
C LYS A 89 2.27 -9.14 -21.68
N ALA A 90 0.95 -9.01 -21.73
CA ALA A 90 0.07 -9.87 -22.54
C ALA A 90 0.35 -9.76 -24.05
N LEU A 91 0.76 -8.57 -24.51
CA LEU A 91 1.20 -8.32 -25.88
C LEU A 91 2.65 -8.78 -26.17
N GLY A 92 3.32 -9.42 -25.20
CA GLY A 92 4.67 -9.98 -25.36
C GLY A 92 5.81 -8.98 -25.18
N HIS A 93 5.53 -7.76 -24.77
CA HIS A 93 6.51 -6.72 -24.44
C HIS A 93 6.97 -6.79 -23.00
N ARG A 94 8.01 -6.04 -22.65
CA ARG A 94 8.47 -5.86 -21.26
C ARG A 94 8.04 -4.51 -20.74
N TYR A 95 7.79 -4.42 -19.44
CA TYR A 95 7.47 -3.16 -18.76
C TYR A 95 8.50 -2.83 -17.68
N LYS A 96 8.58 -1.55 -17.33
CA LYS A 96 9.37 -1.01 -16.22
C LYS A 96 8.56 0.04 -15.50
N ILE A 97 7.95 -0.31 -14.35
CA ILE A 97 7.27 0.64 -13.48
C ILE A 97 8.32 1.30 -12.58
N MET A 98 8.46 2.60 -12.68
CA MET A 98 9.49 3.34 -11.97
C MET A 98 8.90 4.16 -10.82
N PRO A 99 9.57 4.20 -9.63
CA PRO A 99 9.15 5.08 -8.56
C PRO A 99 9.22 6.55 -8.96
N THR A 100 8.19 7.34 -8.66
CA THR A 100 8.14 8.79 -8.91
C THR A 100 9.40 9.54 -8.49
N LYS A 101 9.98 9.18 -7.34
CA LYS A 101 11.21 9.81 -6.85
C LYS A 101 12.43 9.54 -7.74
N ALA A 102 12.50 8.37 -8.36
CA ALA A 102 13.61 8.02 -9.24
C ALA A 102 13.53 8.80 -10.56
N ILE A 103 12.32 9.02 -11.08
CA ILE A 103 12.11 9.77 -12.32
C ILE A 103 12.41 11.27 -12.14
N LYS A 104 12.13 11.83 -10.96
CA LYS A 104 12.40 13.25 -10.68
C LYS A 104 13.85 13.67 -10.95
N ALA A 105 14.79 12.76 -10.85
CA ALA A 105 16.21 13.05 -11.17
C ALA A 105 16.44 13.32 -12.67
N PHE A 106 15.53 12.90 -13.54
CA PHE A 106 15.61 13.08 -14.99
C PHE A 106 14.71 14.22 -15.50
N LEU A 107 13.85 14.76 -14.63
CA LEU A 107 12.96 15.88 -14.97
C LEU A 107 13.69 17.20 -14.85
N GLN A 108 13.58 18.03 -15.88
CA GLN A 108 14.06 19.41 -15.85
C GLN A 108 13.00 20.32 -15.20
N LEU A 109 13.39 21.56 -14.91
CA LEU A 109 12.57 22.53 -14.17
C LEU A 109 11.20 22.85 -14.80
N ALA A 110 11.05 22.72 -16.11
CA ALA A 110 9.78 22.97 -16.80
C ALA A 110 8.92 21.70 -16.82
N LYS A 111 7.72 21.79 -16.24
CA LYS A 111 6.76 20.67 -16.16
C LYS A 111 5.81 20.71 -17.35
N THR A 112 6.01 19.81 -18.31
CA THR A 112 5.10 19.55 -19.42
C THR A 112 5.09 18.04 -19.71
N ASP A 113 3.98 17.51 -20.21
CA ASP A 113 3.86 16.07 -20.56
C ASP A 113 4.98 15.57 -21.47
N LYS A 114 5.46 16.42 -22.40
CA LYS A 114 6.58 16.09 -23.27
C LYS A 114 7.91 15.93 -22.54
N ILE A 115 8.16 16.78 -21.53
CA ILE A 115 9.36 16.70 -20.69
C ILE A 115 9.26 15.53 -19.75
N ASP A 116 8.10 15.31 -19.17
CA ASP A 116 7.84 14.19 -18.28
C ASP A 116 8.03 12.84 -19.01
N ALA A 117 7.48 12.69 -20.23
CA ALA A 117 7.68 11.50 -21.06
C ALA A 117 9.15 11.30 -21.46
N LEU A 118 9.90 12.37 -21.72
CA LEU A 118 11.35 12.30 -22.00
C LEU A 118 12.13 11.85 -20.75
N GLY A 119 11.82 12.36 -19.58
CA GLY A 119 12.43 11.94 -18.31
C GLY A 119 12.14 10.48 -18.02
N ILE A 120 10.89 10.02 -18.24
CA ILE A 120 10.47 8.63 -18.13
C ILE A 120 11.24 7.76 -19.13
N PHE A 121 11.38 8.19 -20.38
CA PHE A 121 12.16 7.50 -21.40
C PHE A 121 13.63 7.31 -20.98
N LYS A 122 14.27 8.35 -20.47
CA LYS A 122 15.65 8.28 -19.95
C LYS A 122 15.76 7.29 -18.78
N GLY A 123 14.80 7.32 -17.86
CA GLY A 123 14.70 6.36 -16.75
C GLY A 123 14.51 4.91 -17.23
N THR A 124 13.84 4.69 -18.37
CA THR A 124 13.54 3.35 -18.89
C THR A 124 14.80 2.56 -19.20
N PHE A 125 15.75 3.13 -19.89
CA PHE A 125 17.00 2.45 -20.25
C PHE A 125 18.11 2.60 -19.20
N THR A 126 17.89 3.34 -18.11
CA THR A 126 18.86 3.51 -17.02
C THR A 126 18.86 2.28 -16.10
N PRO A 127 19.98 1.51 -16.00
CA PRO A 127 20.01 0.26 -15.22
C PRO A 127 19.84 0.44 -13.72
N SER A 128 20.27 1.57 -13.16
CA SER A 128 20.24 1.84 -11.71
C SER A 128 18.84 2.08 -11.15
N ILE A 129 17.82 2.25 -12.00
CA ILE A 129 16.43 2.41 -11.56
C ILE A 129 15.77 1.04 -11.45
N ASN A 130 15.43 0.67 -10.22
CA ASN A 130 14.69 -0.57 -9.95
C ASN A 130 13.25 -0.46 -10.44
N THR A 131 12.74 -1.54 -11.03
CA THR A 131 11.33 -1.66 -11.40
C THR A 131 10.48 -2.07 -10.20
N ILE A 132 9.26 -1.55 -10.14
CA ILE A 132 8.21 -2.05 -9.25
C ILE A 132 7.46 -3.14 -10.02
N SER A 133 7.25 -4.31 -9.40
CA SER A 133 6.45 -5.36 -10.00
C SER A 133 4.98 -4.97 -10.07
N ALA A 134 4.37 -5.20 -11.23
CA ALA A 134 2.93 -5.01 -11.38
C ALA A 134 2.16 -6.04 -10.53
N ARG A 135 1.10 -5.59 -9.91
CA ARG A 135 0.16 -6.49 -9.25
C ARG A 135 -0.69 -7.21 -10.29
N ASP A 136 -0.98 -8.48 -10.02
CA ASP A 136 -2.03 -9.19 -10.73
C ASP A 136 -3.42 -8.56 -10.46
N GLU A 137 -4.40 -8.97 -11.20
CA GLU A 137 -5.75 -8.41 -11.12
C GLU A 137 -6.42 -8.72 -9.79
N GLN A 138 -6.24 -9.93 -9.27
CA GLN A 138 -6.83 -10.36 -8.02
C GLN A 138 -6.29 -9.56 -6.82
N ASN A 139 -4.97 -9.41 -6.74
CA ASN A 139 -4.35 -8.59 -5.68
C ASN A 139 -4.75 -7.12 -5.81
N GLN A 140 -4.90 -6.59 -7.03
CA GLN A 140 -5.35 -5.23 -7.24
C GLN A 140 -6.81 -5.02 -6.79
N THR A 141 -7.70 -5.94 -7.11
CA THR A 141 -9.13 -5.86 -6.70
C THR A 141 -9.30 -6.05 -5.19
N LEU A 142 -8.52 -6.93 -4.55
CA LEU A 142 -8.48 -7.05 -3.09
C LEU A 142 -8.05 -5.73 -2.42
N LEU A 143 -7.03 -5.06 -2.94
CA LEU A 143 -6.60 -3.76 -2.41
C LEU A 143 -7.66 -2.66 -2.59
N ASN A 144 -8.40 -2.68 -3.70
CA ASN A 144 -9.51 -1.77 -3.91
C ASN A 144 -10.63 -2.02 -2.89
N LEU A 145 -10.98 -3.29 -2.65
CA LEU A 145 -11.99 -3.68 -1.66
C LEU A 145 -11.59 -3.26 -0.24
N LEU A 146 -10.33 -3.47 0.13
CA LEU A 146 -9.76 -2.99 1.40
C LEU A 146 -9.81 -1.47 1.52
N GLY A 147 -9.58 -0.75 0.41
CA GLY A 147 -9.70 0.71 0.35
C GLY A 147 -11.13 1.18 0.58
N ILE A 148 -12.12 0.51 -0.03
CA ILE A 148 -13.56 0.78 0.18
C ILE A 148 -13.93 0.54 1.66
N ARG A 149 -13.50 -0.59 2.25
CA ARG A 149 -13.73 -0.86 3.66
C ARG A 149 -13.15 0.24 4.57
N GLU A 150 -11.91 0.70 4.30
CA GLU A 150 -11.29 1.78 5.08
C GLU A 150 -12.07 3.10 4.92
N GLN A 151 -12.57 3.40 3.73
CA GLN A 151 -13.40 4.58 3.46
C GLN A 151 -14.71 4.51 4.25
N LEU A 152 -15.43 3.40 4.21
CA LEU A 152 -16.66 3.19 4.97
C LEU A 152 -16.43 3.32 6.48
N SER A 153 -15.34 2.76 7.01
CA SER A 153 -14.96 2.91 8.41
C SER A 153 -14.70 4.36 8.81
N LYS A 154 -14.08 5.16 7.93
CA LYS A 154 -13.89 6.60 8.15
C LYS A 154 -15.21 7.36 8.12
N GLN A 155 -16.13 7.00 7.23
CA GLN A 155 -17.47 7.60 7.17
C GLN A 155 -18.24 7.35 8.45
N LEU A 156 -18.17 6.12 9.01
CA LEU A 156 -18.82 5.79 10.28
C LEU A 156 -18.30 6.67 11.44
N VAL A 157 -16.99 6.84 11.54
CA VAL A 157 -16.37 7.73 12.55
C VAL A 157 -16.79 9.18 12.32
N GLN A 158 -16.79 9.66 11.10
CA GLN A 158 -17.19 11.03 10.73
C GLN A 158 -18.66 11.27 11.09
N THR A 159 -19.55 10.32 10.76
CA THR A 159 -20.98 10.39 11.12
C THR A 159 -21.16 10.52 12.63
N GLY A 160 -20.48 9.70 13.43
CA GLY A 160 -20.52 9.80 14.90
C GLY A 160 -20.02 11.15 15.43
N ASN A 161 -18.94 11.70 14.84
CA ASN A 161 -18.41 13.00 15.27
C ASN A 161 -19.36 14.16 14.89
N ASN A 162 -19.96 14.13 13.70
CA ASN A 162 -20.95 15.13 13.32
C ASN A 162 -22.16 15.12 14.25
N GLN A 163 -22.63 13.93 14.61
CA GLN A 163 -23.76 13.81 15.54
C GLN A 163 -23.42 14.34 16.94
N ARG A 164 -22.19 14.10 17.42
CA ARG A 164 -21.73 14.69 18.70
C ARG A 164 -21.78 16.21 18.68
N ALA A 165 -21.36 16.83 17.56
CA ALA A 165 -21.40 18.27 17.42
C ALA A 165 -22.84 18.79 17.48
N MET A 166 -23.79 18.13 16.80
CA MET A 166 -25.20 18.48 16.86
C MET A 166 -25.79 18.34 18.27
N LEU A 167 -25.47 17.25 18.97
CA LEU A 167 -25.90 17.03 20.35
C LEU A 167 -25.35 18.11 21.31
N TYR A 168 -24.11 18.53 21.08
CA TYR A 168 -23.49 19.59 21.88
C TYR A 168 -24.22 20.93 21.73
N GLU A 169 -24.64 21.29 20.50
CA GLU A 169 -25.46 22.49 20.23
C GLU A 169 -26.83 22.43 20.95
N LEU A 170 -27.34 21.22 21.22
CA LEU A 170 -28.58 20.99 21.96
C LEU A 170 -28.36 20.76 23.46
N GLY A 171 -27.16 21.09 23.97
CA GLY A 171 -26.82 21.01 25.42
C GLY A 171 -26.48 19.60 25.91
N VAL A 172 -26.32 18.63 25.04
CA VAL A 172 -25.94 17.25 25.41
C VAL A 172 -24.43 17.03 25.22
N VAL A 173 -23.72 16.86 26.34
CA VAL A 173 -22.28 16.60 26.37
C VAL A 173 -22.02 15.09 26.34
N CYS A 174 -21.49 14.58 25.23
CA CYS A 174 -21.08 13.18 25.12
C CYS A 174 -19.75 12.95 25.85
N ASN A 175 -19.65 11.83 26.55
CA ASN A 175 -18.41 11.45 27.26
C ASN A 175 -17.29 11.17 26.23
N GLU A 176 -16.17 11.90 26.33
CA GLU A 176 -15.02 11.80 25.41
C GLU A 176 -14.36 10.41 25.38
N LYS A 177 -14.49 9.63 26.47
CA LYS A 177 -13.94 8.27 26.55
C LYS A 177 -14.78 7.23 25.83
N LYS A 178 -16.05 7.53 25.50
CA LYS A 178 -16.96 6.65 24.77
C LYS A 178 -17.08 7.11 23.31
N THR A 179 -16.28 6.52 22.42
CA THR A 179 -16.09 6.99 21.04
C THR A 179 -16.97 6.28 20.01
N GLY A 180 -17.74 5.26 20.39
CA GLY A 180 -18.60 4.48 19.46
C GLY A 180 -19.79 5.28 18.94
N VAL A 181 -20.22 5.01 17.70
CA VAL A 181 -21.42 5.62 17.11
C VAL A 181 -22.69 5.20 17.87
N ASP A 182 -22.74 3.97 18.39
CA ASP A 182 -23.87 3.47 19.19
C ASP A 182 -24.11 4.31 20.44
N TYR A 183 -23.03 4.74 21.10
CA TYR A 183 -23.15 5.62 22.24
C TYR A 183 -23.76 6.98 21.89
N VAL A 184 -23.41 7.51 20.74
CA VAL A 184 -23.94 8.78 20.24
C VAL A 184 -25.40 8.64 19.84
N ILE A 185 -25.79 7.51 19.22
CA ILE A 185 -27.18 7.18 18.91
C ILE A 185 -28.02 7.14 20.22
N LYS A 186 -27.52 6.44 21.24
CA LYS A 186 -28.20 6.36 22.52
C LYS A 186 -28.39 7.72 23.20
N ALA A 187 -27.35 8.58 23.18
CA ALA A 187 -27.48 9.94 23.70
C ALA A 187 -28.48 10.79 22.93
N SER A 188 -28.62 10.55 21.62
CA SER A 188 -29.65 11.21 20.80
C SER A 188 -31.06 10.72 21.13
N GLU A 189 -31.22 9.44 21.46
CA GLU A 189 -32.51 8.87 21.95
C GLU A 189 -32.93 9.48 23.28
N GLU A 190 -31.98 9.59 24.20
CA GLU A 190 -32.25 10.21 25.51
C GLU A 190 -32.67 11.68 25.38
N LEU A 191 -32.03 12.42 24.46
CA LEU A 191 -32.45 13.79 24.11
C LEU A 191 -33.86 13.83 23.51
N LEU A 192 -34.17 12.92 22.61
CA LEU A 192 -35.48 12.88 21.92
C LEU A 192 -36.61 12.63 22.91
N GLU A 193 -36.43 11.73 23.89
CA GLU A 193 -37.40 11.48 24.95
C GLU A 193 -37.62 12.73 25.82
N LYS A 194 -36.57 13.46 26.15
CA LYS A 194 -36.63 14.72 26.90
C LYS A 194 -37.44 15.77 26.14
N LEU A 195 -37.12 15.99 24.86
CA LEU A 195 -37.83 16.96 24.00
C LEU A 195 -39.31 16.62 23.82
N LYS A 196 -39.64 15.32 23.81
CA LYS A 196 -41.03 14.85 23.77
C LYS A 196 -41.81 15.20 25.05
N GLN A 197 -41.22 14.96 26.19
CA GLN A 197 -41.81 15.28 27.53
C GLN A 197 -42.02 16.78 27.70
N GLU A 198 -41.10 17.59 27.15
CA GLU A 198 -41.17 19.07 27.20
C GLU A 198 -42.08 19.68 26.14
N ASN A 199 -42.71 18.88 25.27
CA ASN A 199 -43.45 19.36 24.08
C ASN A 199 -42.66 20.36 23.25
N SER A 200 -41.35 20.13 23.11
CA SER A 200 -40.45 21.04 22.38
C SER A 200 -40.73 21.09 20.90
N PRO A 201 -40.77 22.28 20.27
CA PRO A 201 -40.87 22.38 18.81
C PRO A 201 -39.72 21.76 18.06
N ALA A 202 -38.59 21.50 18.71
CA ALA A 202 -37.43 20.83 18.14
C ALA A 202 -37.60 19.32 17.99
N TYR A 203 -38.60 18.69 18.64
CA TYR A 203 -38.80 17.24 18.65
C TYR A 203 -38.78 16.64 17.23
N SER A 204 -39.67 17.11 16.35
CA SER A 204 -39.83 16.54 15.00
C SER A 204 -38.57 16.63 14.15
N SER A 205 -37.82 17.74 14.22
CA SER A 205 -36.59 17.89 13.45
C SER A 205 -35.45 16.97 13.95
N VAL A 206 -35.33 16.80 15.28
CA VAL A 206 -34.37 15.87 15.91
C VAL A 206 -34.74 14.43 15.58
N GLU A 207 -36.04 14.06 15.61
CA GLU A 207 -36.52 12.72 15.27
C GLU A 207 -36.17 12.34 13.83
N VAL A 208 -36.46 13.20 12.84
CA VAL A 208 -36.11 12.99 11.43
C VAL A 208 -34.60 12.86 11.23
N GLY A 209 -33.82 13.73 11.87
CA GLY A 209 -32.36 13.69 11.82
C GLY A 209 -31.79 12.42 12.41
N LEU A 210 -32.32 11.96 13.55
CA LEU A 210 -31.88 10.73 14.20
C LEU A 210 -32.20 9.48 13.37
N GLU A 211 -33.39 9.40 12.76
CA GLU A 211 -33.75 8.26 11.92
C GLU A 211 -32.87 8.18 10.66
N ALA A 212 -32.62 9.32 10.00
CA ALA A 212 -31.68 9.38 8.87
C ALA A 212 -30.28 8.92 9.27
N LEU A 213 -29.79 9.33 10.45
CA LEU A 213 -28.51 8.91 10.99
C LEU A 213 -28.45 7.39 11.26
N ARG A 214 -29.48 6.85 11.93
CA ARG A 214 -29.58 5.41 12.23
C ARG A 214 -29.57 4.57 10.95
N SER A 215 -30.36 4.98 9.95
CA SER A 215 -30.42 4.31 8.65
C SER A 215 -29.07 4.29 7.96
N ASN A 216 -28.39 5.44 7.94
CA ASN A 216 -27.05 5.55 7.34
C ASN A 216 -26.00 4.68 8.07
N VAL A 217 -25.98 4.70 9.41
CA VAL A 217 -25.06 3.88 10.22
C VAL A 217 -25.29 2.40 9.96
N ARG A 218 -26.55 1.92 10.02
CA ARG A 218 -26.88 0.50 9.75
C ARG A 218 -26.43 0.07 8.36
N ASN A 219 -26.62 0.93 7.36
CA ASN A 219 -26.21 0.64 5.98
C ASN A 219 -24.68 0.53 5.88
N ILE A 220 -23.94 1.47 6.44
CA ILE A 220 -22.46 1.44 6.43
C ILE A 220 -21.94 0.20 7.17
N GLU A 221 -22.48 -0.14 8.33
CA GLU A 221 -22.06 -1.32 9.10
C GLU A 221 -22.35 -2.62 8.34
N ALA A 222 -23.51 -2.73 7.69
CA ALA A 222 -23.85 -3.88 6.86
C ALA A 222 -22.88 -4.04 5.69
N GLN A 223 -22.52 -2.93 5.01
CA GLN A 223 -21.55 -2.95 3.93
C GLN A 223 -20.14 -3.36 4.41
N ILE A 224 -19.69 -2.83 5.55
CA ILE A 224 -18.40 -3.22 6.15
C ILE A 224 -18.42 -4.72 6.46
N LYS A 225 -19.47 -5.22 7.10
CA LYS A 225 -19.61 -6.63 7.46
C LYS A 225 -19.57 -7.55 6.23
N ASN A 226 -20.26 -7.16 5.15
CA ASN A 226 -20.25 -7.93 3.90
C ASN A 226 -18.84 -8.01 3.28
N ILE A 227 -18.12 -6.87 3.26
CA ILE A 227 -16.74 -6.83 2.77
C ILE A 227 -15.83 -7.69 3.66
N GLU A 228 -15.95 -7.58 4.98
CA GLU A 228 -15.16 -8.37 5.91
C GLU A 228 -15.42 -9.87 5.76
N GLN A 229 -16.67 -10.27 5.58
CA GLN A 229 -17.01 -11.68 5.35
C GLN A 229 -16.34 -12.22 4.09
N TYR A 230 -16.42 -11.47 2.97
CA TYR A 230 -15.73 -11.86 1.73
C TYR A 230 -14.20 -12.01 1.94
N LEU A 231 -13.58 -11.05 2.64
CA LEU A 231 -12.13 -11.10 2.92
C LEU A 231 -11.75 -12.26 3.85
N LEU A 232 -12.60 -12.59 4.83
CA LEU A 232 -12.41 -13.74 5.70
C LEU A 232 -12.50 -15.07 4.94
N ASP A 233 -13.47 -15.19 4.04
CA ASP A 233 -13.63 -16.39 3.22
C ASP A 233 -12.49 -16.52 2.20
N TYR A 234 -12.03 -15.41 1.63
CA TYR A 234 -10.82 -15.40 0.81
C TYR A 234 -9.60 -15.90 1.61
N ALA A 235 -9.41 -15.42 2.84
CA ALA A 235 -8.28 -15.82 3.68
C ALA A 235 -8.29 -17.32 4.00
N LYS A 236 -9.48 -17.91 4.22
CA LYS A 236 -9.65 -19.34 4.49
C LYS A 236 -9.35 -20.22 3.28
N ASN A 237 -9.54 -19.72 2.07
CA ASN A 237 -9.39 -20.48 0.82
C ASN A 237 -8.05 -20.28 0.12
N ASN A 238 -7.28 -19.25 0.49
CA ASN A 238 -5.98 -18.95 -0.10
C ASN A 238 -4.83 -19.51 0.76
N GLU A 239 -3.97 -20.34 0.17
CA GLU A 239 -2.87 -21.02 0.87
C GLU A 239 -1.86 -20.06 1.48
N ASP A 240 -1.49 -18.97 0.78
CA ASP A 240 -0.56 -17.97 1.32
C ASP A 240 -1.16 -17.27 2.53
N CYS A 241 -2.48 -16.99 2.51
CA CYS A 241 -3.17 -16.42 3.65
C CYS A 241 -3.26 -17.39 4.82
N LYS A 242 -3.51 -18.69 4.59
CA LYS A 242 -3.48 -19.74 5.64
C LYS A 242 -2.11 -19.78 6.29
N ASN A 243 -1.07 -19.81 5.49
CA ASN A 243 0.31 -19.82 5.97
C ASN A 243 0.65 -18.54 6.75
N LEU A 244 0.19 -17.37 6.30
CA LEU A 244 0.35 -16.11 7.02
C LEU A 244 -0.39 -16.09 8.35
N MET A 245 -1.60 -16.66 8.42
CA MET A 245 -2.38 -16.77 9.67
C MET A 245 -1.76 -17.71 10.70
N SER A 246 -0.87 -18.63 10.31
CA SER A 246 -0.11 -19.46 11.26
C SER A 246 0.91 -18.65 12.08
N ILE A 247 1.23 -17.42 11.65
CA ILE A 247 2.16 -16.53 12.36
C ILE A 247 1.44 -15.87 13.54
N PRO A 248 1.90 -16.03 14.79
CA PRO A 248 1.29 -15.41 15.96
C PRO A 248 1.16 -13.89 15.83
N GLY A 249 -0.07 -13.38 15.99
CA GLY A 249 -0.41 -11.97 15.87
C GLY A 249 -0.93 -11.55 14.49
N ILE A 250 -0.94 -12.45 13.50
CA ILE A 250 -1.52 -12.19 12.17
C ILE A 250 -2.91 -12.83 12.09
N GLY A 251 -3.94 -12.01 12.04
CA GLY A 251 -5.32 -12.44 11.79
C GLY A 251 -5.68 -12.41 10.30
N ALA A 252 -6.85 -12.94 9.94
CA ALA A 252 -7.29 -13.13 8.56
C ALA A 252 -7.25 -11.84 7.70
N LEU A 253 -7.81 -10.72 8.18
CA LEU A 253 -7.75 -9.46 7.45
C LEU A 253 -6.31 -8.97 7.24
N SER A 254 -5.46 -9.15 8.24
CA SER A 254 -4.04 -8.78 8.13
C SER A 254 -3.31 -9.68 7.12
N ALA A 255 -3.64 -10.97 7.07
CA ALA A 255 -3.10 -11.92 6.10
C ALA A 255 -3.47 -11.52 4.67
N VAL A 256 -4.74 -11.16 4.40
CA VAL A 256 -5.18 -10.68 3.08
C VAL A 256 -4.45 -9.40 2.68
N ILE A 257 -4.29 -8.44 3.60
CA ILE A 257 -3.55 -7.20 3.30
C ILE A 257 -2.08 -7.50 3.00
N LEU A 258 -1.43 -8.36 3.79
CA LEU A 258 -0.04 -8.76 3.57
C LEU A 258 0.12 -9.45 2.22
N HIS A 259 -0.75 -10.41 1.89
CA HIS A 259 -0.76 -11.13 0.62
C HIS A 259 -0.96 -10.16 -0.56
N ALA A 260 -2.01 -9.35 -0.55
CA ALA A 260 -2.35 -8.44 -1.64
C ALA A 260 -1.30 -7.34 -1.88
N VAL A 261 -0.67 -6.83 -0.81
CA VAL A 261 0.37 -5.80 -0.95
C VAL A 261 1.72 -6.42 -1.32
N MET A 262 2.04 -7.62 -0.83
CA MET A 262 3.26 -8.34 -1.19
C MET A 262 3.26 -8.69 -2.68
N GLY A 263 2.12 -9.16 -3.21
CA GLY A 263 2.01 -9.58 -4.61
C GLY A 263 3.00 -10.71 -4.92
N ASP A 264 3.81 -10.53 -5.97
CA ASP A 264 4.87 -11.50 -6.27
C ASP A 264 6.00 -11.39 -5.24
N VAL A 265 6.12 -12.40 -4.39
CA VAL A 265 7.15 -12.51 -3.34
C VAL A 265 8.57 -12.49 -3.92
N ASN A 266 8.76 -12.95 -5.18
CA ASN A 266 10.05 -12.98 -5.87
C ASN A 266 10.55 -11.59 -6.27
N SER A 267 9.68 -10.59 -6.26
CA SER A 267 10.04 -9.19 -6.49
C SER A 267 10.95 -8.62 -5.41
N TYR A 268 11.02 -9.29 -4.26
CA TYR A 268 11.89 -8.88 -3.14
C TYR A 268 13.08 -9.83 -3.05
N PRO A 269 14.33 -9.35 -3.24
CA PRO A 269 15.53 -10.19 -3.19
C PRO A 269 15.70 -10.95 -1.87
N SER A 270 15.18 -10.41 -0.76
CA SER A 270 15.21 -11.08 0.54
C SER A 270 14.14 -10.56 1.49
N SER A 271 13.93 -11.27 2.59
CA SER A 271 13.03 -10.85 3.68
C SER A 271 13.38 -9.47 4.26
N ARG A 272 14.67 -9.09 4.23
CA ARG A 272 15.14 -7.77 4.69
C ARG A 272 14.65 -6.66 3.73
N HIS A 273 14.66 -6.91 2.41
CA HIS A 273 14.15 -5.97 1.42
C HIS A 273 12.64 -5.78 1.58
N PHE A 274 11.88 -6.85 1.85
CA PHE A 274 10.45 -6.72 2.14
C PHE A 274 10.18 -5.91 3.42
N ALA A 275 10.94 -6.14 4.50
CA ALA A 275 10.83 -5.35 5.72
C ALA A 275 11.20 -3.87 5.51
N ALA A 276 12.18 -3.59 4.66
CA ALA A 276 12.53 -2.22 4.25
C ALA A 276 11.40 -1.57 3.41
N PHE A 277 10.82 -2.30 2.47
CA PHE A 277 9.64 -1.87 1.70
C PHE A 277 8.45 -1.55 2.61
N ALA A 278 8.23 -2.36 3.64
CA ALA A 278 7.21 -2.10 4.67
C ALA A 278 7.52 -0.88 5.56
N GLY A 279 8.73 -0.31 5.48
CA GLY A 279 9.13 0.86 6.25
C GLY A 279 9.63 0.57 7.66
N PHE A 280 10.14 -0.64 7.90
CA PHE A 280 10.74 -1.05 9.18
C PHE A 280 12.27 -1.14 9.17
N ALA A 281 12.92 -0.63 8.11
CA ALA A 281 14.37 -0.48 8.11
C ALA A 281 14.78 0.75 8.95
N PRO A 282 15.86 0.65 9.73
CA PRO A 282 16.44 1.82 10.39
C PRO A 282 17.12 2.73 9.35
N ARG A 283 17.18 4.01 9.63
CA ARG A 283 18.01 4.93 8.86
C ARG A 283 19.49 4.63 9.18
N VAL A 284 20.26 4.42 8.13
CA VAL A 284 21.69 4.23 8.26
C VAL A 284 22.39 5.44 7.66
N SER A 285 23.26 6.05 8.41
CA SER A 285 24.14 7.14 7.95
C SER A 285 25.57 6.84 8.37
N GLY A 286 26.54 7.18 7.55
CA GLY A 286 27.95 6.95 7.85
C GLY A 286 28.85 7.84 7.02
N SER A 287 29.94 8.28 7.62
CA SER A 287 31.05 8.96 6.97
C SER A 287 32.36 8.49 7.63
N GLY A 288 33.44 8.43 6.85
CA GLY A 288 34.78 8.10 7.39
C GLY A 288 34.87 6.75 8.10
N GLY A 289 34.14 5.71 7.63
CA GLY A 289 34.17 4.36 8.20
C GLY A 289 33.29 4.16 9.45
N LYS A 290 32.66 5.21 9.99
CA LYS A 290 31.73 5.10 11.13
C LYS A 290 30.28 5.02 10.62
N VAL A 291 29.59 3.94 10.96
CA VAL A 291 28.17 3.71 10.61
C VAL A 291 27.31 3.98 11.84
N THR A 292 26.36 4.90 11.70
CA THR A 292 25.37 5.19 12.74
C THR A 292 24.01 4.64 12.30
N VAL A 293 23.39 3.84 13.16
CA VAL A 293 22.05 3.31 12.98
C VAL A 293 21.06 4.17 13.77
N GLY A 294 20.21 4.88 13.06
CA GLY A 294 19.26 5.80 13.62
C GLY A 294 17.85 5.20 13.78
N GLU A 295 16.85 6.07 13.84
CA GLU A 295 15.45 5.69 13.94
C GLU A 295 14.92 5.02 12.67
N ILE A 296 13.76 4.37 12.80
CA ILE A 296 13.05 3.78 11.66
C ILE A 296 12.65 4.88 10.67
N VAL A 297 12.91 4.65 9.38
CA VAL A 297 12.56 5.58 8.31
C VAL A 297 11.05 5.90 8.31
N LYS A 298 10.72 7.17 8.03
CA LYS A 298 9.31 7.60 7.86
C LYS A 298 8.71 7.14 6.53
N THR A 299 9.54 6.63 5.61
CA THR A 299 9.16 6.11 4.29
C THR A 299 8.71 4.65 4.37
N GLY A 300 8.26 4.10 3.24
CA GLY A 300 7.79 2.72 3.12
C GLY A 300 6.29 2.64 2.80
N ASN A 301 5.80 1.43 2.58
CA ASN A 301 4.38 1.22 2.29
C ASN A 301 3.53 1.47 3.55
N ARG A 302 2.70 2.52 3.50
CA ARG A 302 1.88 2.98 4.64
C ARG A 302 0.91 1.92 5.14
N HIS A 303 0.31 1.16 4.24
CA HIS A 303 -0.65 0.11 4.60
C HIS A 303 0.03 -1.05 5.32
N LEU A 304 1.14 -1.56 4.76
CA LEU A 304 1.94 -2.60 5.42
C LEU A 304 2.45 -2.15 6.78
N LYS A 305 2.96 -0.92 6.87
CA LYS A 305 3.48 -0.38 8.13
C LYS A 305 2.41 -0.35 9.22
N LYS A 306 1.19 0.13 8.89
CA LYS A 306 0.04 0.15 9.81
C LYS A 306 -0.34 -1.26 10.25
N VAL A 307 -0.51 -2.19 9.29
CA VAL A 307 -0.95 -3.55 9.57
C VAL A 307 0.07 -4.32 10.40
N LEU A 308 1.34 -4.31 10.02
CA LEU A 308 2.40 -5.00 10.75
C LEU A 308 2.59 -4.43 12.16
N TYR A 309 2.44 -3.11 12.33
CA TYR A 309 2.46 -2.49 13.66
C TYR A 309 1.31 -3.01 14.51
N MET A 310 0.09 -3.09 13.98
CA MET A 310 -1.07 -3.62 14.70
C MET A 310 -0.93 -5.12 15.00
N CYS A 311 -0.38 -5.90 14.08
CA CYS A 311 -0.05 -7.31 14.32
C CYS A 311 0.98 -7.47 15.45
N ALA A 312 1.99 -6.58 15.50
CA ALA A 312 2.97 -6.58 16.58
C ALA A 312 2.35 -6.21 17.94
N VAL A 313 1.41 -5.26 17.98
CA VAL A 313 0.64 -4.93 19.19
C VAL A 313 -0.21 -6.12 19.62
N ALA A 314 -0.90 -6.79 18.70
CA ALA A 314 -1.71 -7.98 18.99
C ALA A 314 -0.83 -9.12 19.53
N ARG A 315 0.34 -9.37 18.93
CA ARG A 315 1.31 -10.36 19.40
C ARG A 315 1.79 -10.04 20.83
N LEU A 316 2.07 -8.76 21.09
CA LEU A 316 2.47 -8.29 22.42
C LEU A 316 1.36 -8.48 23.47
N SER A 317 0.11 -8.25 23.08
CA SER A 317 -1.05 -8.45 23.95
C SER A 317 -1.31 -9.92 24.26
N GLN A 318 -1.05 -10.82 23.31
CA GLN A 318 -1.10 -12.27 23.57
C GLN A 318 -0.09 -12.69 24.63
N ASN A 319 1.12 -12.12 24.63
CA ASN A 319 2.14 -12.42 25.63
C ASN A 319 1.74 -12.01 27.06
N LYS A 320 0.94 -10.96 27.22
CA LYS A 320 0.43 -10.51 28.53
C LYS A 320 -0.66 -11.41 29.12
N LYS A 321 -1.32 -12.20 28.29
CA LYS A 321 -2.36 -13.17 28.70
C LYS A 321 -1.77 -14.52 29.10
N LEU A 322 -0.50 -14.75 28.76
CA LEU A 322 0.25 -15.95 29.12
C LEU A 322 0.86 -15.75 30.51
N ASP A 323 0.84 -16.78 31.32
CA ASP A 323 1.29 -16.75 32.70
C ASP A 323 2.71 -16.17 32.83
N HIS A 324 2.96 -15.42 33.91
CA HIS A 324 4.24 -14.74 34.18
C HIS A 324 5.46 -15.68 34.20
N ASN A 325 5.26 -16.99 34.27
CA ASN A 325 6.33 -18.02 34.26
C ASN A 325 6.84 -18.41 32.87
N SER A 326 6.22 -17.96 31.78
CA SER A 326 6.69 -18.30 30.44
C SER A 326 7.75 -17.32 29.97
N SER A 327 9.02 -17.71 30.02
CA SER A 327 10.16 -16.92 29.56
C SER A 327 10.20 -16.87 28.02
N THR A 328 9.46 -15.96 27.43
CA THR A 328 9.59 -15.67 26.01
C THR A 328 10.59 -14.53 25.78
N ARG A 329 11.21 -14.47 24.59
CA ARG A 329 12.08 -13.34 24.23
C ARG A 329 11.35 -11.97 24.28
N ILE A 330 10.04 -11.97 24.11
CA ILE A 330 9.23 -10.76 24.28
C ILE A 330 9.14 -10.35 25.77
N SER A 331 8.97 -11.33 26.69
CA SER A 331 8.95 -11.05 28.14
C SER A 331 10.30 -10.46 28.60
N GLU A 332 11.42 -11.00 28.13
CA GLU A 332 12.75 -10.48 28.40
C GLU A 332 12.91 -9.02 27.93
N LEU A 333 12.44 -8.71 26.71
CA LEU A 333 12.47 -7.35 26.16
C LEU A 333 11.53 -6.37 26.90
N LEU A 334 10.43 -6.86 27.47
CA LEU A 334 9.50 -6.05 28.25
C LEU A 334 10.00 -5.80 29.69
N GLY A 335 10.81 -6.72 30.24
CA GLY A 335 11.47 -6.57 31.55
C GLY A 335 12.62 -5.55 31.50
N ASP A 336 13.13 -5.19 30.33
CA ASP A 336 14.09 -4.11 30.15
C ASP A 336 13.36 -2.75 30.15
N GLU A 337 13.29 -2.12 31.33
CA GLU A 337 12.66 -0.80 31.50
C GLU A 337 13.36 0.32 30.70
N THR A 338 14.59 0.11 30.24
CA THR A 338 15.35 1.10 29.48
C THR A 338 14.89 1.20 28.04
N THR A 339 14.28 0.14 27.50
CA THR A 339 13.83 0.10 26.10
C THR A 339 12.39 0.57 25.93
N PRO A 340 12.13 1.71 25.22
CA PRO A 340 10.78 2.22 24.98
C PRO A 340 9.88 1.18 24.28
N LYS A 341 8.66 0.98 24.79
CA LYS A 341 7.66 0.03 24.22
C LYS A 341 7.48 0.15 22.70
N LYS A 342 7.52 1.38 22.17
CA LYS A 342 7.43 1.61 20.70
C LYS A 342 8.58 0.97 19.94
N LYS A 343 9.81 0.94 20.49
CA LYS A 343 10.95 0.27 19.86
C LYS A 343 10.75 -1.25 19.83
N ILE A 344 10.22 -1.82 20.92
CA ILE A 344 9.90 -3.25 21.00
C ILE A 344 8.84 -3.61 19.94
N ILE A 345 7.73 -2.86 19.84
CA ILE A 345 6.69 -3.07 18.85
C ILE A 345 7.26 -3.00 17.43
N CYS A 346 8.11 -2.02 17.14
CA CYS A 346 8.74 -1.87 15.83
C CYS A 346 9.70 -3.04 15.51
N SER A 347 10.43 -3.56 16.50
CA SER A 347 11.29 -4.74 16.35
C SER A 347 10.46 -5.99 16.01
N ILE A 348 9.35 -6.20 16.73
CA ILE A 348 8.41 -7.29 16.44
C ILE A 348 7.81 -7.13 15.04
N ALA A 349 7.39 -5.92 14.64
CA ALA A 349 6.84 -5.64 13.32
C ALA A 349 7.85 -5.91 12.18
N ASN A 350 9.12 -5.53 12.37
CA ASN A 350 10.19 -5.88 11.43
C ASN A 350 10.33 -7.41 11.31
N ARG A 351 10.32 -8.12 12.43
CA ARG A 351 10.43 -9.57 12.43
C ARG A 351 9.23 -10.23 11.77
N LEU A 352 8.00 -9.75 12.07
CA LEU A 352 6.77 -10.21 11.41
C LEU A 352 6.84 -10.03 9.88
N ALA A 353 7.31 -8.88 9.39
CA ALA A 353 7.50 -8.65 7.97
C ALA A 353 8.43 -9.68 7.34
N ARG A 354 9.57 -9.95 7.98
CA ARG A 354 10.56 -10.90 7.49
C ARG A 354 10.04 -12.33 7.48
N VAL A 355 9.35 -12.74 8.54
CA VAL A 355 8.75 -14.08 8.65
C VAL A 355 7.60 -14.24 7.65
N ALA A 356 6.73 -13.23 7.49
CA ALA A 356 5.65 -13.23 6.50
C ALA A 356 6.20 -13.46 5.07
N TRP A 357 7.27 -12.76 4.69
CA TRP A 357 7.93 -12.98 3.41
C TRP A 357 8.46 -14.42 3.27
N THR A 358 9.11 -14.96 4.32
CA THR A 358 9.69 -16.31 4.29
C THR A 358 8.61 -17.39 4.16
N VAL A 359 7.50 -17.24 4.91
CA VAL A 359 6.35 -18.16 4.88
C VAL A 359 5.71 -18.21 3.50
N VAL A 360 5.48 -17.05 2.86
CA VAL A 360 4.93 -17.00 1.50
C VAL A 360 5.94 -17.51 0.45
N LYS A 361 7.23 -17.20 0.61
CA LYS A 361 8.29 -17.63 -0.31
C LYS A 361 8.46 -19.14 -0.34
N ASN A 362 8.43 -19.76 0.83
CA ASN A 362 8.62 -21.21 0.97
C ASN A 362 7.31 -22.00 0.81
N LYS A 363 6.16 -21.32 0.84
CA LYS A 363 4.82 -21.95 0.85
C LYS A 363 4.62 -22.92 2.03
N GLU A 364 5.20 -22.60 3.18
CA GLU A 364 5.14 -23.40 4.39
C GLU A 364 4.56 -22.57 5.55
N PRO A 365 3.84 -23.20 6.51
CA PRO A 365 3.37 -22.53 7.71
C PRO A 365 4.53 -22.07 8.59
N PHE A 366 4.24 -21.19 9.52
CA PHE A 366 5.20 -20.68 10.48
C PHE A 366 5.75 -21.80 11.37
N ASN A 367 7.07 -21.89 11.44
CA ASN A 367 7.78 -22.80 12.33
C ASN A 367 8.28 -22.03 13.56
N GLN A 368 7.79 -22.41 14.74
CA GLN A 368 8.12 -21.77 16.01
C GLN A 368 9.60 -21.93 16.39
N ASP A 369 10.22 -23.06 16.11
CA ASP A 369 11.61 -23.37 16.48
C ASP A 369 12.60 -22.45 15.76
N LYS A 370 12.25 -22.01 14.54
CA LYS A 370 13.07 -21.12 13.72
C LYS A 370 12.96 -19.63 14.10
N CYS A 371 12.03 -19.26 14.97
CA CYS A 371 11.79 -17.85 15.29
C CYS A 371 11.41 -17.59 16.75
N ARG A 372 12.37 -17.70 17.66
CA ARG A 372 12.18 -17.52 19.10
C ARG A 372 11.49 -16.21 19.53
N LEU A 373 11.61 -15.12 18.77
CA LEU A 373 10.94 -13.84 19.09
C LEU A 373 9.41 -13.91 18.90
N LEU A 374 8.91 -14.70 17.94
CA LEU A 374 7.49 -14.79 17.64
C LEU A 374 6.83 -16.05 18.22
N SER A 375 7.62 -17.02 18.69
CA SER A 375 7.11 -18.26 19.26
C SER A 375 6.20 -17.99 20.46
N LEU A 376 5.15 -18.77 20.57
CA LEU A 376 4.34 -18.85 21.78
C LEU A 376 5.07 -19.74 22.79
N PRO A 377 4.84 -19.58 24.09
CA PRO A 377 5.32 -20.54 25.08
C PRO A 377 4.79 -21.91 24.71
N THR A 378 5.64 -22.93 24.74
CA THR A 378 5.20 -24.30 24.72
C THR A 378 4.72 -24.64 26.10
N ASP A 379 3.49 -25.14 26.23
CA ASP A 379 3.04 -25.78 27.47
C ASP A 379 4.00 -26.95 27.73
N ASN A 380 4.80 -26.81 28.81
CA ASN A 380 5.60 -27.91 29.33
C ASN A 380 4.73 -28.74 30.28
#